data_7bc0c5149d771893789cee6b205c54e5
#
_entry.id   7bc0c5149d771893789cee6b205c54e5
#
_cell.length_a   1.000
_cell.length_b   1.000
_cell.length_c   1.000
_cell.angle_alpha   90.00
_cell.angle_beta   90.00
_cell.angle_gamma   90.00
#
_symmetry.space_group_name_H-M   'P 1'
#
loop_
_entity.id
_entity.type
_entity.pdbx_description
1 polymer ?
#
loop_
_entity_poly.entity_id
_entity_poly.type
_entity_poly.pdbx_seq_one_letter_code
_entity_poly.pdbx_strand_id
1 'polypeptide(L)'
;RENNFLVGISIDGPQEFHDEYRKNKMGQPSFYKVMKGINLLKKHGVEWNAMAVVNDYNADYPLDFYRFFRDELDCHYIQFTPIVERLSNRADGLRLSSLKQKDGELASFSITPEQWGNFLCTIFDEWVLNDVGNYYIQLFDSTLANWVGQQPGICSLAKYCGHAAVMEFNGDVYACDHFVFPEYKLGNIYQKTLVEMMYSKEQETFGAMKHNSLPQQCLNCSYEFACHGECPKNRFMLSKDGEPGLNYLCKGYYQFFDHVAPYMDFMKKEYLAERAPANVMEWARERRNK
;
A
#
# COMPACT_ATOMS: atom_id res chain seq x y z
N ARG A 1 25.43 0.30 -4.39
CA ARG A 1 25.82 1.66 -4.73
C ARG A 1 26.37 1.74 -6.16
N GLU A 2 27.43 1.01 -6.49
CA GLU A 2 28.11 1.05 -7.80
C GLU A 2 27.19 0.70 -8.99
N ASN A 3 26.18 -0.12 -8.77
CA ASN A 3 25.24 -0.57 -9.80
C ASN A 3 23.86 0.10 -9.69
N ASN A 4 23.71 1.15 -8.90
CA ASN A 4 22.45 1.91 -8.70
C ASN A 4 21.25 1.05 -8.29
N PHE A 5 21.45 0.04 -7.43
CA PHE A 5 20.34 -0.70 -6.84
C PHE A 5 19.63 0.16 -5.79
N LEU A 6 18.30 0.21 -5.88
CA LEU A 6 17.44 0.63 -4.77
C LEU A 6 17.09 -0.62 -3.96
N VAL A 7 17.27 -0.55 -2.64
CA VAL A 7 17.04 -1.69 -1.74
C VAL A 7 15.79 -1.46 -0.90
N GLY A 8 14.77 -2.29 -1.08
CA GLY A 8 13.59 -2.31 -0.21
C GLY A 8 13.85 -3.19 1.02
N ILE A 9 13.61 -2.64 2.21
CA ILE A 9 13.76 -3.36 3.48
C ILE A 9 12.41 -3.52 4.14
N SER A 10 12.03 -4.78 4.39
CA SER A 10 10.85 -5.08 5.18
C SER A 10 11.11 -4.89 6.67
N ILE A 11 10.48 -3.87 7.27
CA ILE A 11 10.55 -3.59 8.70
C ILE A 11 9.24 -2.93 9.16
N ASP A 12 8.61 -3.48 10.20
CA ASP A 12 7.25 -3.12 10.61
C ASP A 12 7.25 -2.27 11.90
N GLY A 13 8.10 -1.23 11.95
CA GLY A 13 8.20 -0.33 13.09
C GLY A 13 9.25 -0.76 14.14
N PRO A 14 9.13 -0.29 15.41
CA PRO A 14 9.96 -0.69 16.53
C PRO A 14 10.03 -2.20 16.74
N GLN A 15 10.99 -2.66 17.52
CA GLN A 15 11.25 -4.09 17.74
C GLN A 15 10.00 -4.86 18.16
N GLU A 16 9.21 -4.33 19.08
CA GLU A 16 7.99 -4.99 19.59
C GLU A 16 6.93 -5.19 18.50
N PHE A 17 6.77 -4.22 17.60
CA PHE A 17 5.82 -4.32 16.47
C PHE A 17 6.33 -5.28 15.41
N HIS A 18 7.60 -5.17 15.05
CA HIS A 18 8.22 -6.03 14.05
C HIS A 18 8.22 -7.49 14.48
N ASP A 19 8.65 -7.79 15.68
CA ASP A 19 8.85 -9.14 16.17
C ASP A 19 7.53 -9.85 16.56
N GLU A 20 6.39 -9.13 16.58
CA GLU A 20 5.08 -9.77 16.77
C GLU A 20 4.78 -10.77 15.65
N TYR A 21 4.96 -10.36 14.39
CA TYR A 21 4.64 -11.20 13.24
C TYR A 21 5.85 -11.64 12.41
N ARG A 22 6.95 -10.87 12.39
CA ARG A 22 8.14 -11.21 11.60
C ARG A 22 9.11 -12.10 12.37
N LYS A 23 8.75 -13.36 12.49
CA LYS A 23 9.54 -14.41 13.12
C LYS A 23 10.18 -15.34 12.08
N ASN A 24 11.34 -15.88 12.37
CA ASN A 24 11.98 -16.89 11.53
C ASN A 24 11.22 -18.24 11.59
N LYS A 25 11.65 -19.23 10.78
CA LYS A 25 11.03 -20.57 10.75
C LYS A 25 11.04 -21.32 12.11
N MET A 26 11.87 -20.87 13.07
CA MET A 26 11.94 -21.42 14.43
C MET A 26 11.15 -20.56 15.44
N GLY A 27 10.35 -19.59 14.98
CA GLY A 27 9.56 -18.69 15.83
C GLY A 27 10.39 -17.61 16.55
N GLN A 28 11.66 -17.42 16.19
CA GLN A 28 12.52 -16.42 16.84
C GLN A 28 12.39 -15.05 16.20
N PRO A 29 12.54 -13.95 16.97
CA PRO A 29 12.55 -12.57 16.50
C PRO A 29 13.54 -12.32 15.35
N SER A 30 13.17 -11.42 14.42
CA SER A 30 14.03 -11.11 13.27
C SER A 30 14.53 -9.66 13.23
N PHE A 31 14.02 -8.76 14.08
CA PHE A 31 14.34 -7.33 14.11
C PHE A 31 15.84 -7.06 14.12
N TYR A 32 16.58 -7.72 15.01
CA TYR A 32 18.02 -7.53 15.12
C TYR A 32 18.78 -7.82 13.80
N LYS A 33 18.35 -8.83 13.04
CA LYS A 33 18.95 -9.17 11.74
C LYS A 33 18.69 -8.11 10.69
N VAL A 34 17.46 -7.57 10.68
CA VAL A 34 17.04 -6.50 9.77
C VAL A 34 17.84 -5.23 10.09
N MET A 35 17.92 -4.84 11.36
CA MET A 35 18.72 -3.67 11.79
C MET A 35 20.20 -3.79 11.43
N LYS A 36 20.77 -5.00 11.52
CA LYS A 36 22.15 -5.24 11.03
C LYS A 36 22.28 -4.96 9.54
N GLY A 37 21.29 -5.37 8.75
CA GLY A 37 21.21 -5.08 7.30
C GLY A 37 21.12 -3.57 7.03
N ILE A 38 20.22 -2.86 7.70
CA ILE A 38 20.04 -1.40 7.57
C ILE A 38 21.36 -0.67 7.91
N ASN A 39 22.01 -1.04 9.01
CA ASN A 39 23.28 -0.44 9.41
C ASN A 39 24.39 -0.65 8.38
N LEU A 40 24.41 -1.79 7.69
CA LEU A 40 25.33 -2.03 6.58
C LEU A 40 25.02 -1.14 5.37
N LEU A 41 23.72 -1.00 4.99
CA LEU A 41 23.32 -0.10 3.91
C LEU A 41 23.74 1.35 4.21
N LYS A 42 23.44 1.85 5.41
CA LYS A 42 23.87 3.18 5.89
C LYS A 42 25.40 3.34 5.84
N LYS A 43 26.14 2.37 6.38
CA LYS A 43 27.62 2.39 6.38
C LYS A 43 28.19 2.52 4.98
N HIS A 44 27.58 1.90 3.98
CA HIS A 44 28.05 1.90 2.60
C HIS A 44 27.38 2.97 1.72
N GLY A 45 26.51 3.82 2.27
CA GLY A 45 25.79 4.87 1.56
C GLY A 45 24.93 4.31 0.42
N VAL A 46 24.27 3.17 0.66
CA VAL A 46 23.32 2.57 -0.27
C VAL A 46 21.94 3.14 -0.01
N GLU A 47 21.27 3.61 -1.05
CA GLU A 47 19.90 4.07 -0.96
C GLU A 47 18.94 2.92 -0.68
N TRP A 48 18.02 3.15 0.25
CA TRP A 48 17.05 2.16 0.65
C TRP A 48 15.71 2.80 1.04
N ASN A 49 14.65 2.03 0.93
CA ASN A 49 13.31 2.40 1.41
C ASN A 49 12.79 1.36 2.39
N ALA A 50 12.00 1.82 3.36
CA ALA A 50 11.29 0.96 4.28
C ALA A 50 9.96 0.48 3.66
N MET A 51 9.73 -0.82 3.71
CA MET A 51 8.46 -1.45 3.36
C MET A 51 7.84 -2.01 4.64
N ALA A 52 6.81 -1.35 5.13
CA ALA A 52 6.22 -1.64 6.42
C ALA A 52 4.78 -2.15 6.29
N VAL A 53 4.50 -3.29 6.89
CA VAL A 53 3.16 -3.86 6.98
C VAL A 53 2.45 -3.28 8.20
N VAL A 54 1.25 -2.74 7.96
CA VAL A 54 0.36 -2.26 9.04
C VAL A 54 -0.70 -3.33 9.28
N ASN A 55 -0.75 -3.80 10.51
CA ASN A 55 -1.58 -4.93 10.97
C ASN A 55 -2.43 -4.55 12.18
N ASP A 56 -3.21 -5.48 12.72
CA ASP A 56 -4.09 -5.29 13.87
C ASP A 56 -3.37 -4.79 15.14
N TYR A 57 -2.10 -5.16 15.33
CA TYR A 57 -1.32 -4.82 16.51
C TYR A 57 -0.67 -3.43 16.42
N ASN A 58 0.03 -3.12 15.33
CA ASN A 58 0.79 -1.87 15.21
C ASN A 58 -0.06 -0.67 14.74
N ALA A 59 -1.24 -0.92 14.17
CA ALA A 59 -2.11 0.13 13.66
C ALA A 59 -2.62 1.10 14.73
N ASP A 60 -2.67 0.68 16.00
CA ASP A 60 -3.13 1.51 17.10
C ASP A 60 -2.04 2.46 17.65
N TYR A 61 -0.81 2.37 17.11
CA TYR A 61 0.35 3.17 17.52
C TYR A 61 0.97 3.97 16.35
N PRO A 62 0.18 4.79 15.62
CA PRO A 62 0.63 5.41 14.36
C PRO A 62 1.83 6.34 14.54
N LEU A 63 1.90 7.12 15.63
CA LEU A 63 3.01 8.05 15.85
C LEU A 63 4.30 7.35 16.26
N ASP A 64 4.22 6.35 17.12
CA ASP A 64 5.40 5.56 17.50
C ASP A 64 5.95 4.82 16.29
N PHE A 65 5.04 4.30 15.43
CA PHE A 65 5.38 3.65 14.18
C PHE A 65 6.08 4.63 13.21
N TYR A 66 5.51 5.80 12.96
CA TYR A 66 6.07 6.78 12.03
C TYR A 66 7.39 7.39 12.53
N ARG A 67 7.43 7.79 13.81
CA ARG A 67 8.60 8.41 14.44
C ARG A 67 9.80 7.47 14.47
N PHE A 68 9.60 6.17 14.63
CA PHE A 68 10.66 5.19 14.51
C PHE A 68 11.40 5.29 13.16
N PHE A 69 10.66 5.40 12.06
CA PHE A 69 11.29 5.56 10.73
C PHE A 69 11.98 6.90 10.57
N ARG A 70 11.35 7.97 11.04
CA ARG A 70 11.87 9.33 10.91
C ARG A 70 13.04 9.57 11.87
N ASP A 71 12.83 9.36 13.16
CA ASP A 71 13.74 9.85 14.21
C ASP A 71 14.87 8.84 14.52
N GLU A 72 14.58 7.53 14.48
CA GLU A 72 15.58 6.52 14.81
C GLU A 72 16.30 5.99 13.57
N LEU A 73 15.55 5.75 12.49
CA LEU A 73 16.13 5.21 11.26
C LEU A 73 16.56 6.29 10.26
N ASP A 74 16.13 7.53 10.40
CA ASP A 74 16.35 8.58 9.38
C ASP A 74 16.04 8.04 7.96
N CYS A 75 14.89 7.37 7.84
CA CYS A 75 14.45 6.73 6.61
C CYS A 75 13.55 7.67 5.83
N HIS A 76 14.08 8.25 4.77
CA HIS A 76 13.35 9.26 3.99
C HIS A 76 12.23 8.69 3.11
N TYR A 77 12.24 7.40 2.78
CA TYR A 77 11.26 6.77 1.87
C TYR A 77 10.56 5.61 2.57
N ILE A 78 9.25 5.78 2.83
CA ILE A 78 8.46 4.86 3.62
C ILE A 78 7.23 4.41 2.82
N GLN A 79 7.01 3.11 2.76
CA GLN A 79 5.82 2.50 2.20
C GLN A 79 5.02 1.80 3.29
N PHE A 80 3.76 2.19 3.47
CA PHE A 80 2.80 1.51 4.33
C PHE A 80 1.93 0.57 3.49
N THR A 81 1.83 -0.68 3.92
CA THR A 81 0.98 -1.69 3.28
C THR A 81 0.00 -2.25 4.30
N PRO A 82 -1.30 -1.96 4.19
CA PRO A 82 -2.28 -2.56 5.10
C PRO A 82 -2.41 -4.04 4.81
N ILE A 83 -2.29 -4.89 5.84
CA ILE A 83 -2.51 -6.32 5.65
C ILE A 83 -3.99 -6.64 5.79
N VAL A 84 -4.55 -7.24 4.75
CA VAL A 84 -5.92 -7.78 4.71
C VAL A 84 -5.85 -9.13 4.03
N GLU A 85 -6.01 -10.20 4.80
CA GLU A 85 -5.94 -11.56 4.28
C GLU A 85 -7.22 -12.33 4.58
N ARG A 86 -7.67 -13.11 3.60
CA ARG A 86 -8.76 -14.06 3.76
C ARG A 86 -8.19 -15.48 3.70
N LEU A 87 -8.51 -16.27 4.71
CA LEU A 87 -8.01 -17.63 4.86
C LEU A 87 -9.18 -18.62 4.78
N SER A 88 -9.00 -19.71 4.09
CA SER A 88 -9.92 -20.85 4.11
C SER A 88 -9.22 -22.08 4.70
N ASN A 89 -9.99 -22.89 5.44
CA ASN A 89 -9.55 -24.13 6.00
C ASN A 89 -9.60 -25.21 4.93
N ARG A 90 -8.48 -25.88 4.63
CA ARG A 90 -8.39 -26.97 3.66
C ARG A 90 -7.79 -28.20 4.32
N ALA A 91 -7.88 -29.34 3.63
CA ALA A 91 -7.36 -30.61 4.15
C ALA A 91 -5.86 -30.58 4.50
N ASP A 92 -5.10 -29.70 3.85
CA ASP A 92 -3.66 -29.49 4.07
C ASP A 92 -3.33 -28.25 4.92
N GLY A 93 -4.34 -27.64 5.60
CA GLY A 93 -4.22 -26.51 6.51
C GLY A 93 -4.82 -25.20 5.96
N LEU A 94 -4.55 -24.09 6.67
CA LEU A 94 -5.00 -22.75 6.27
C LEU A 94 -4.30 -22.29 4.99
N ARG A 95 -5.09 -21.80 4.03
CA ARG A 95 -4.61 -21.25 2.75
C ARG A 95 -5.26 -19.90 2.46
N LEU A 96 -4.53 -19.06 1.72
CA LEU A 96 -5.09 -17.82 1.18
C LEU A 96 -6.27 -18.14 0.25
N SER A 97 -7.35 -17.37 0.41
CA SER A 97 -8.56 -17.49 -0.41
C SER A 97 -8.56 -16.48 -1.54
N SER A 98 -8.81 -16.93 -2.76
CA SER A 98 -9.06 -16.00 -3.87
C SER A 98 -10.42 -15.30 -3.71
N LEU A 99 -10.63 -14.20 -4.45
CA LEU A 99 -11.92 -13.49 -4.44
C LEU A 99 -13.10 -14.35 -4.92
N LYS A 100 -12.82 -15.37 -5.72
CA LYS A 100 -13.85 -16.30 -6.21
C LYS A 100 -14.29 -17.33 -5.16
N GLN A 101 -13.52 -17.49 -4.08
CA GLN A 101 -13.83 -18.42 -2.99
C GLN A 101 -14.70 -17.73 -1.94
N LYS A 102 -15.85 -18.34 -1.62
CA LYS A 102 -16.84 -17.80 -0.68
C LYS A 102 -16.55 -18.14 0.79
N ASP A 103 -15.73 -19.15 1.03
CA ASP A 103 -15.40 -19.74 2.34
C ASP A 103 -14.23 -19.08 3.08
N GLY A 104 -13.65 -18.01 2.49
CA GLY A 104 -12.54 -17.31 3.12
C GLY A 104 -12.98 -16.38 4.24
N GLU A 105 -12.46 -16.61 5.45
CA GLU A 105 -12.64 -15.75 6.61
C GLU A 105 -11.48 -14.76 6.75
N LEU A 106 -11.78 -13.58 7.29
CA LEU A 106 -10.77 -12.56 7.53
C LEU A 106 -9.81 -13.04 8.62
N ALA A 107 -8.50 -13.01 8.33
CA ALA A 107 -7.48 -13.37 9.31
C ALA A 107 -7.45 -12.37 10.47
N SER A 108 -7.22 -12.85 11.69
CA SER A 108 -7.22 -12.04 12.92
C SER A 108 -6.18 -10.92 12.94
N PHE A 109 -5.08 -11.11 12.23
CA PHE A 109 -4.03 -10.10 12.09
C PHE A 109 -4.34 -9.01 11.03
N SER A 110 -5.47 -9.11 10.32
CA SER A 110 -5.87 -8.11 9.34
C SER A 110 -6.29 -6.81 10.01
N ILE A 111 -5.83 -5.69 9.45
CA ILE A 111 -6.22 -4.35 9.92
C ILE A 111 -7.69 -4.07 9.64
N THR A 112 -8.37 -3.38 10.54
CA THR A 112 -9.74 -2.91 10.33
C THR A 112 -9.78 -1.61 9.50
N PRO A 113 -10.91 -1.31 8.83
CA PRO A 113 -11.09 -0.04 8.12
C PRO A 113 -10.89 1.19 9.02
N GLU A 114 -11.36 1.13 10.26
CA GLU A 114 -11.24 2.20 11.25
C GLU A 114 -9.79 2.42 11.68
N GLN A 115 -9.06 1.34 11.96
CA GLN A 115 -7.64 1.41 12.29
C GLN A 115 -6.85 2.03 11.13
N TRP A 116 -7.12 1.60 9.89
CA TRP A 116 -6.43 2.13 8.71
C TRP A 116 -6.67 3.62 8.51
N GLY A 117 -7.91 4.09 8.61
CA GLY A 117 -8.24 5.50 8.51
C GLY A 117 -7.56 6.34 9.60
N ASN A 118 -7.65 5.89 10.84
CA ASN A 118 -7.03 6.58 11.99
C ASN A 118 -5.50 6.61 11.87
N PHE A 119 -4.89 5.48 11.49
CA PHE A 119 -3.45 5.37 11.27
C PHE A 119 -2.95 6.40 10.25
N LEU A 120 -3.59 6.45 9.09
CA LEU A 120 -3.21 7.37 8.03
C LEU A 120 -3.42 8.84 8.42
N CYS A 121 -4.58 9.18 8.97
CA CYS A 121 -4.89 10.56 9.36
C CYS A 121 -3.93 11.07 10.45
N THR A 122 -3.65 10.25 11.45
CA THR A 122 -2.75 10.63 12.55
C THR A 122 -1.32 10.88 12.07
N ILE A 123 -0.80 10.02 11.21
CA ILE A 123 0.55 10.24 10.62
C ILE A 123 0.54 11.45 9.71
N PHE A 124 -0.51 11.62 8.89
CA PHE A 124 -0.62 12.77 8.00
C PHE A 124 -0.60 14.09 8.77
N ASP A 125 -1.28 14.17 9.90
CA ASP A 125 -1.32 15.38 10.74
C ASP A 125 0.06 15.79 11.26
N GLU A 126 0.92 14.84 11.57
CA GLU A 126 2.30 15.13 11.97
C GLU A 126 3.18 15.45 10.74
N TRP A 127 3.07 14.65 9.69
CA TRP A 127 3.84 14.81 8.46
C TRP A 127 3.57 16.15 7.75
N VAL A 128 2.31 16.55 7.65
CA VAL A 128 1.92 17.78 6.94
C VAL A 128 2.40 19.04 7.65
N LEU A 129 2.69 18.96 8.94
CA LEU A 129 3.21 20.09 9.73
C LEU A 129 4.72 20.23 9.67
N ASN A 130 5.46 19.12 9.44
CA ASN A 130 6.90 19.09 9.72
C ASN A 130 7.76 18.50 8.61
N ASP A 131 7.23 17.58 7.80
CA ASP A 131 8.06 16.61 7.10
C ASP A 131 7.89 16.62 5.57
N VAL A 132 6.97 17.44 5.04
CA VAL A 132 6.70 17.52 3.58
C VAL A 132 7.95 17.95 2.82
N GLY A 133 8.38 17.12 1.86
CA GLY A 133 9.58 17.36 1.08
C GLY A 133 10.88 16.83 1.70
N ASN A 134 10.83 16.34 2.95
CA ASN A 134 11.95 15.71 3.62
C ASN A 134 11.75 14.20 3.80
N TYR A 135 10.56 13.80 4.20
CA TYR A 135 10.17 12.40 4.34
C TYR A 135 9.03 12.09 3.38
N TYR A 136 9.21 11.06 2.57
CA TYR A 136 8.30 10.67 1.50
C TYR A 136 7.53 9.42 1.94
N ILE A 137 6.23 9.57 2.16
CA ILE A 137 5.32 8.48 2.42
C ILE A 137 4.61 8.16 1.12
N GLN A 138 4.91 7.00 0.52
CA GLN A 138 4.49 6.64 -0.82
C GLN A 138 2.97 6.81 -1.06
N LEU A 139 2.14 6.50 -0.05
CA LEU A 139 0.69 6.68 -0.15
C LEU A 139 0.31 8.17 -0.24
N PHE A 140 0.96 9.04 0.52
CA PHE A 140 0.65 10.48 0.53
C PHE A 140 1.10 11.14 -0.77
N ASP A 141 2.29 10.81 -1.25
CA ASP A 141 2.80 11.29 -2.54
C ASP A 141 1.93 10.81 -3.70
N SER A 142 1.51 9.55 -3.68
CA SER A 142 0.59 9.00 -4.69
C SER A 142 -0.80 9.63 -4.63
N THR A 143 -1.26 10.01 -3.43
CA THR A 143 -2.50 10.76 -3.26
C THR A 143 -2.37 12.15 -3.91
N LEU A 144 -1.30 12.88 -3.63
CA LEU A 144 -1.05 14.16 -4.28
C LEU A 144 -0.93 14.04 -5.81
N ALA A 145 -0.27 12.98 -6.31
CA ALA A 145 -0.18 12.71 -7.75
C ALA A 145 -1.56 12.61 -8.39
N ASN A 146 -2.49 11.87 -7.78
CA ASN A 146 -3.87 11.78 -8.26
C ASN A 146 -4.59 13.15 -8.18
N TRP A 147 -4.36 13.94 -7.12
CA TRP A 147 -4.95 15.28 -6.98
C TRP A 147 -4.53 16.24 -8.08
N VAL A 148 -3.28 16.14 -8.54
CA VAL A 148 -2.76 16.97 -9.64
C VAL A 148 -2.95 16.34 -11.02
N GLY A 149 -3.65 15.20 -11.11
CA GLY A 149 -3.93 14.50 -12.37
C GLY A 149 -2.73 13.76 -12.96
N GLN A 150 -1.73 13.44 -12.15
CA GLN A 150 -0.57 12.62 -12.52
C GLN A 150 -0.81 11.15 -12.17
N GLN A 151 -0.05 10.26 -12.81
CA GLN A 151 -0.12 8.83 -12.47
C GLN A 151 0.52 8.60 -11.09
N PRO A 152 -0.19 7.91 -10.18
CA PRO A 152 0.36 7.61 -8.85
C PRO A 152 1.50 6.61 -8.92
N GLY A 153 2.42 6.70 -7.95
CA GLY A 153 3.57 5.80 -7.85
C GLY A 153 3.24 4.39 -7.35
N ILE A 154 1.97 4.12 -6.98
CA ILE A 154 1.51 2.81 -6.51
C ILE A 154 0.30 2.32 -7.31
N CYS A 155 0.29 1.02 -7.63
CA CYS A 155 -0.78 0.42 -8.42
C CYS A 155 -2.13 0.39 -7.68
N SER A 156 -2.13 0.39 -6.34
CA SER A 156 -3.36 0.38 -5.54
C SER A 156 -4.20 1.65 -5.78
N LEU A 157 -3.57 2.81 -5.95
CA LEU A 157 -4.25 4.08 -6.25
C LEU A 157 -4.30 4.41 -7.76
N ALA A 158 -3.79 3.55 -8.64
CA ALA A 158 -3.92 3.73 -10.08
C ALA A 158 -5.29 3.24 -10.58
N LYS A 159 -5.79 3.83 -11.67
CA LYS A 159 -7.08 3.47 -12.28
C LYS A 159 -7.12 2.01 -12.77
N TYR A 160 -6.02 1.52 -13.30
CA TYR A 160 -5.86 0.16 -13.84
C TYR A 160 -4.70 -0.55 -13.15
N CYS A 161 -4.76 -1.88 -13.03
CA CYS A 161 -3.58 -2.65 -12.67
C CYS A 161 -2.60 -2.64 -13.85
N GLY A 162 -1.31 -2.47 -13.53
CA GLY A 162 -0.25 -2.44 -14.54
C GLY A 162 0.30 -3.83 -14.86
N HIS A 163 1.54 -3.86 -15.34
CA HIS A 163 2.28 -5.05 -15.73
C HIS A 163 3.22 -5.49 -14.58
N ALA A 164 2.65 -5.78 -13.41
CA ALA A 164 3.38 -6.17 -12.20
C ALA A 164 3.26 -7.68 -11.94
N ALA A 165 3.62 -8.48 -12.95
CA ALA A 165 3.57 -9.94 -12.83
C ALA A 165 4.52 -10.47 -11.76
N VAL A 166 4.20 -11.63 -11.23
CA VAL A 166 5.08 -12.42 -10.36
C VAL A 166 5.39 -13.77 -11.01
N MET A 167 6.61 -14.23 -10.83
CA MET A 167 7.05 -15.55 -11.28
C MET A 167 7.34 -16.41 -10.07
N GLU A 168 6.72 -17.59 -10.04
CA GLU A 168 6.97 -18.61 -9.04
C GLU A 168 8.22 -19.45 -9.37
N PHE A 169 8.74 -20.16 -8.39
CA PHE A 169 9.98 -20.94 -8.50
C PHE A 169 9.96 -22.03 -9.60
N ASN A 170 8.77 -22.48 -9.98
CA ASN A 170 8.58 -23.48 -11.06
C ASN A 170 8.48 -22.84 -12.46
N GLY A 171 8.67 -21.53 -12.56
CA GLY A 171 8.57 -20.76 -13.80
C GLY A 171 7.16 -20.35 -14.19
N ASP A 172 6.14 -20.63 -13.38
CA ASP A 172 4.78 -20.14 -13.59
C ASP A 172 4.70 -18.63 -13.35
N VAL A 173 4.06 -17.92 -14.27
CA VAL A 173 3.87 -16.46 -14.23
C VAL A 173 2.41 -16.14 -14.01
N TYR A 174 2.15 -15.27 -13.07
CA TYR A 174 0.81 -14.81 -12.69
C TYR A 174 0.66 -13.30 -12.92
N ALA A 175 -0.57 -12.85 -13.08
CA ALA A 175 -0.90 -11.46 -13.41
C ALA A 175 -0.42 -10.44 -12.35
N CYS A 176 -0.34 -10.83 -11.09
CA CYS A 176 0.09 -9.99 -9.96
C CYS A 176 0.50 -10.88 -8.77
N ASP A 177 1.39 -10.40 -7.92
CA ASP A 177 1.82 -11.07 -6.68
C ASP A 177 0.69 -11.28 -5.67
N HIS A 178 -0.34 -10.43 -5.67
CA HIS A 178 -1.55 -10.61 -4.88
C HIS A 178 -2.53 -11.65 -5.46
N PHE A 179 -2.29 -12.12 -6.68
CA PHE A 179 -3.21 -13.00 -7.41
C PHE A 179 -2.50 -14.28 -7.91
N VAL A 180 -1.72 -14.91 -7.02
CA VAL A 180 -1.07 -16.19 -7.28
C VAL A 180 -2.07 -17.33 -7.10
N PHE A 181 -3.07 -17.37 -8.00
CA PHE A 181 -4.10 -18.39 -8.06
C PHE A 181 -4.22 -18.93 -9.48
N PRO A 182 -4.63 -20.20 -9.66
CA PRO A 182 -4.67 -20.82 -11.00
C PRO A 182 -5.42 -20.01 -12.06
N GLU A 183 -6.48 -19.31 -11.67
CA GLU A 183 -7.31 -18.50 -12.55
C GLU A 183 -6.66 -17.21 -13.06
N TYR A 184 -5.52 -16.83 -12.49
CA TYR A 184 -4.74 -15.63 -12.87
C TYR A 184 -3.37 -15.96 -13.44
N LYS A 185 -3.13 -17.26 -13.75
CA LYS A 185 -1.90 -17.72 -14.37
C LYS A 185 -1.86 -17.31 -15.84
N LEU A 186 -0.80 -16.62 -16.26
CA LEU A 186 -0.59 -16.18 -17.63
C LEU A 186 0.13 -17.22 -18.48
N GLY A 187 0.97 -18.04 -17.85
CA GLY A 187 1.75 -19.07 -18.54
C GLY A 187 2.95 -19.55 -17.73
N ASN A 188 3.93 -20.10 -18.45
CA ASN A 188 5.19 -20.54 -17.86
C ASN A 188 6.35 -20.08 -18.76
N ILE A 189 7.44 -19.60 -18.17
CA ILE A 189 8.60 -19.03 -18.89
C ILE A 189 9.32 -20.04 -19.81
N TYR A 190 9.13 -21.35 -19.60
CA TYR A 190 9.68 -22.38 -20.48
C TYR A 190 8.82 -22.63 -21.72
N GLN A 191 7.63 -22.02 -21.81
CA GLN A 191 6.66 -22.20 -22.90
C GLN A 191 6.35 -20.91 -23.65
N LYS A 192 6.37 -19.76 -22.95
CA LYS A 192 6.07 -18.44 -23.48
C LYS A 192 7.09 -17.42 -22.97
N THR A 193 7.37 -16.40 -23.76
CA THR A 193 8.20 -15.28 -23.29
C THR A 193 7.44 -14.38 -22.29
N LEU A 194 8.16 -13.67 -21.44
CA LEU A 194 7.54 -12.69 -20.54
C LEU A 194 6.77 -11.61 -21.32
N VAL A 195 7.26 -11.20 -22.48
CA VAL A 195 6.59 -10.20 -23.33
C VAL A 195 5.23 -10.71 -23.80
N GLU A 196 5.15 -11.95 -24.31
CA GLU A 196 3.88 -12.56 -24.73
C GLU A 196 2.88 -12.63 -23.59
N MET A 197 3.33 -12.98 -22.37
CA MET A 197 2.47 -13.07 -21.20
C MET A 197 2.02 -11.69 -20.71
N MET A 198 2.94 -10.73 -20.61
CA MET A 198 2.65 -9.41 -20.08
C MET A 198 1.78 -8.54 -20.99
N TYR A 199 1.81 -8.78 -22.30
CA TYR A 199 0.97 -8.09 -23.28
C TYR A 199 -0.14 -8.97 -23.84
N SER A 200 -0.49 -10.05 -23.11
CA SER A 200 -1.59 -10.93 -23.47
C SER A 200 -2.95 -10.28 -23.21
N LYS A 201 -3.98 -10.79 -23.85
CA LYS A 201 -5.37 -10.35 -23.62
C LYS A 201 -5.83 -10.64 -22.19
N GLU A 202 -5.32 -11.70 -21.59
CA GLU A 202 -5.57 -12.08 -20.20
C GLU A 202 -5.05 -10.99 -19.24
N GLN A 203 -3.81 -10.51 -19.45
CA GLN A 203 -3.23 -9.44 -18.63
C GLN A 203 -3.94 -8.11 -18.83
N GLU A 204 -4.28 -7.75 -20.06
CA GLU A 204 -5.07 -6.54 -20.33
C GLU A 204 -6.44 -6.59 -19.62
N THR A 205 -7.11 -7.74 -19.70
CA THR A 205 -8.42 -7.96 -19.06
C THR A 205 -8.30 -7.86 -17.53
N PHE A 206 -7.25 -8.47 -16.96
CA PHE A 206 -6.93 -8.36 -15.55
C PHE A 206 -6.70 -6.89 -15.14
N GLY A 207 -5.90 -6.16 -15.89
CA GLY A 207 -5.62 -4.75 -15.62
C GLY A 207 -6.88 -3.87 -15.65
N ALA A 208 -7.71 -4.06 -16.68
CA ALA A 208 -8.96 -3.31 -16.88
C ALA A 208 -10.05 -3.67 -15.84
N MET A 209 -10.05 -4.90 -15.32
CA MET A 209 -10.99 -5.37 -14.29
C MET A 209 -11.01 -4.42 -13.09
N LYS A 210 -9.87 -3.85 -12.71
CA LYS A 210 -9.77 -2.94 -11.56
C LYS A 210 -10.79 -1.81 -11.62
N HIS A 211 -10.93 -1.15 -12.77
CA HIS A 211 -11.91 -0.08 -12.96
C HIS A 211 -13.29 -0.62 -13.36
N ASN A 212 -13.34 -1.60 -14.27
CA ASN A 212 -14.59 -2.06 -14.87
C ASN A 212 -15.49 -2.84 -13.90
N SER A 213 -14.97 -3.30 -12.76
CA SER A 213 -15.72 -4.02 -11.72
C SER A 213 -16.09 -3.15 -10.51
N LEU A 214 -15.96 -1.83 -10.60
CA LEU A 214 -16.34 -0.94 -9.52
C LEU A 214 -17.86 -0.89 -9.35
N PRO A 215 -18.38 -1.01 -8.10
CA PRO A 215 -19.80 -0.79 -7.83
C PRO A 215 -20.18 0.68 -8.00
N GLN A 216 -21.48 0.96 -8.22
CA GLN A 216 -21.99 2.33 -8.40
C GLN A 216 -21.64 3.25 -7.23
N GLN A 217 -21.57 2.71 -6.02
CA GLN A 217 -21.11 3.46 -4.85
C GLN A 217 -19.70 4.05 -5.06
N CYS A 218 -18.77 3.31 -5.69
CA CYS A 218 -17.43 3.80 -5.99
C CYS A 218 -17.46 4.82 -7.15
N LEU A 219 -18.19 4.53 -8.23
CA LEU A 219 -18.29 5.41 -9.40
C LEU A 219 -18.90 6.78 -9.07
N ASN A 220 -19.76 6.85 -8.06
CA ASN A 220 -20.39 8.08 -7.58
C ASN A 220 -19.68 8.70 -6.36
N CYS A 221 -18.52 8.17 -5.95
CA CYS A 221 -17.78 8.66 -4.80
C CYS A 221 -17.00 9.94 -5.16
N SER A 222 -17.02 10.94 -4.26
CA SER A 222 -16.28 12.20 -4.41
C SER A 222 -14.76 11.99 -4.53
N TYR A 223 -14.26 10.86 -4.03
CA TYR A 223 -12.83 10.50 -4.03
C TYR A 223 -12.49 9.37 -5.00
N GLU A 224 -13.38 9.07 -5.97
CA GLU A 224 -13.09 8.03 -6.97
C GLU A 224 -11.78 8.32 -7.70
N PHE A 225 -11.56 9.57 -8.11
CA PHE A 225 -10.36 10.02 -8.83
C PHE A 225 -9.04 9.80 -8.06
N ALA A 226 -9.09 9.70 -6.74
CA ALA A 226 -7.92 9.48 -5.88
C ALA A 226 -7.78 8.01 -5.44
N CYS A 227 -8.91 7.33 -5.24
CA CYS A 227 -9.00 5.98 -4.69
C CYS A 227 -9.00 4.90 -5.79
N HIS A 228 -9.74 5.12 -6.88
CA HIS A 228 -10.00 4.12 -7.94
C HIS A 228 -10.43 2.74 -7.39
N GLY A 229 -11.11 2.74 -6.22
CA GLY A 229 -11.53 1.53 -5.51
C GLY A 229 -10.39 0.70 -4.92
N GLU A 230 -9.17 1.20 -4.88
CA GLU A 230 -7.97 0.60 -4.33
C GLU A 230 -7.68 -0.81 -4.92
N CYS A 231 -6.91 -1.68 -4.26
CA CYS A 231 -6.52 -2.98 -4.78
C CYS A 231 -7.71 -3.95 -4.91
N PRO A 232 -7.92 -4.57 -6.06
CA PRO A 232 -9.00 -5.56 -6.23
C PRO A 232 -8.93 -6.73 -5.24
N LYS A 233 -7.75 -7.09 -4.73
CA LYS A 233 -7.58 -8.13 -3.70
C LYS A 233 -8.49 -7.93 -2.50
N ASN A 234 -8.70 -6.66 -2.09
CA ASN A 234 -9.46 -6.32 -0.90
C ASN A 234 -10.96 -6.03 -1.19
N ARG A 235 -11.44 -6.28 -2.42
CA ARG A 235 -12.81 -5.97 -2.86
C ARG A 235 -13.77 -7.14 -2.69
N PHE A 236 -13.98 -7.59 -1.48
CA PHE A 236 -14.88 -8.71 -1.16
C PHE A 236 -16.13 -8.29 -0.35
N MET A 237 -16.34 -6.98 -0.17
CA MET A 237 -17.53 -6.46 0.51
C MET A 237 -18.64 -6.12 -0.49
N LEU A 238 -19.87 -6.01 0.03
CA LEU A 238 -20.99 -5.46 -0.72
C LEU A 238 -21.07 -3.95 -0.50
N SER A 239 -21.47 -3.22 -1.55
CA SER A 239 -21.81 -1.81 -1.45
C SER A 239 -23.08 -1.63 -0.60
N LYS A 240 -23.40 -0.38 -0.24
CA LYS A 240 -24.67 -0.04 0.46
C LYS A 240 -25.92 -0.50 -0.30
N ASP A 241 -25.82 -0.62 -1.62
CA ASP A 241 -26.91 -1.03 -2.51
C ASP A 241 -26.86 -2.54 -2.84
N GLY A 242 -25.98 -3.31 -2.17
CA GLY A 242 -25.85 -4.76 -2.32
C GLY A 242 -24.99 -5.21 -3.51
N GLU A 243 -24.33 -4.29 -4.23
CA GLU A 243 -23.43 -4.65 -5.32
C GLU A 243 -22.11 -5.20 -4.79
N PRO A 244 -21.54 -6.27 -5.39
CA PRO A 244 -20.25 -6.80 -5.00
C PRO A 244 -19.09 -5.90 -5.47
N GLY A 245 -17.91 -6.06 -4.86
CA GLY A 245 -16.70 -5.41 -5.33
C GLY A 245 -16.33 -4.12 -4.57
N LEU A 246 -16.97 -3.85 -3.44
CA LEU A 246 -16.53 -2.78 -2.53
C LEU A 246 -15.27 -3.24 -1.77
N ASN A 247 -14.29 -2.35 -1.68
CA ASN A 247 -13.07 -2.61 -0.92
C ASN A 247 -13.36 -2.68 0.58
N TYR A 248 -12.79 -3.66 1.27
CA TYR A 248 -12.93 -3.84 2.71
C TYR A 248 -12.48 -2.60 3.49
N LEU A 249 -11.38 -1.95 3.08
CA LEU A 249 -10.85 -0.75 3.72
C LEU A 249 -11.51 0.56 3.23
N CYS A 250 -12.59 0.49 2.44
CA CYS A 250 -13.25 1.66 1.83
C CYS A 250 -13.52 2.78 2.84
N LYS A 251 -14.05 2.45 4.04
CA LYS A 251 -14.36 3.43 5.08
C LYS A 251 -13.12 4.17 5.56
N GLY A 252 -12.00 3.46 5.75
CA GLY A 252 -10.73 4.05 6.18
C GLY A 252 -10.10 4.94 5.10
N TYR A 253 -10.13 4.51 3.85
CA TYR A 253 -9.67 5.36 2.73
C TYR A 253 -10.55 6.59 2.54
N TYR A 254 -11.87 6.46 2.65
CA TYR A 254 -12.76 7.60 2.57
C TYR A 254 -12.46 8.61 3.67
N GLN A 255 -12.33 8.15 4.93
CA GLN A 255 -11.93 8.99 6.06
C GLN A 255 -10.61 9.72 5.78
N PHE A 256 -9.62 9.00 5.28
CA PHE A 256 -8.31 9.58 4.96
C PHE A 256 -8.41 10.65 3.87
N PHE A 257 -9.04 10.35 2.72
CA PHE A 257 -9.15 11.32 1.62
C PHE A 257 -9.95 12.56 2.02
N ASP A 258 -11.02 12.40 2.81
CA ASP A 258 -11.81 13.51 3.33
C ASP A 258 -10.98 14.40 4.26
N HIS A 259 -10.22 13.78 5.15
CA HIS A 259 -9.34 14.46 6.08
C HIS A 259 -8.23 15.26 5.38
N VAL A 260 -7.59 14.69 4.37
CA VAL A 260 -6.45 15.32 3.71
C VAL A 260 -6.84 16.27 2.59
N ALA A 261 -8.09 16.25 2.11
CA ALA A 261 -8.56 17.03 0.96
C ALA A 261 -8.17 18.51 1.01
N PRO A 262 -8.38 19.28 2.11
CA PRO A 262 -8.01 20.68 2.12
C PRO A 262 -6.51 20.95 1.99
N TYR A 263 -5.67 20.02 2.47
CA TYR A 263 -4.21 20.09 2.34
C TYR A 263 -3.76 19.71 0.93
N MET A 264 -4.34 18.65 0.36
CA MET A 264 -4.08 18.25 -1.02
C MET A 264 -4.52 19.31 -2.02
N ASP A 265 -5.65 20.01 -1.78
CA ASP A 265 -6.10 21.13 -2.59
C ASP A 265 -5.14 22.30 -2.53
N PHE A 266 -4.56 22.58 -1.35
CA PHE A 266 -3.54 23.60 -1.20
C PHE A 266 -2.25 23.21 -1.97
N MET A 267 -1.74 22.00 -1.73
CA MET A 267 -0.54 21.49 -2.42
C MET A 267 -0.72 21.46 -3.93
N LYS A 268 -1.91 21.10 -4.43
CA LYS A 268 -2.25 21.16 -5.86
C LYS A 268 -2.14 22.60 -6.40
N LYS A 269 -2.65 23.58 -5.68
CA LYS A 269 -2.54 25.01 -6.09
C LYS A 269 -1.09 25.46 -6.16
N GLU A 270 -0.28 25.07 -5.18
CA GLU A 270 1.15 25.36 -5.19
C GLU A 270 1.84 24.70 -6.40
N TYR A 271 1.60 23.41 -6.61
CA TYR A 271 2.16 22.65 -7.73
C TYR A 271 1.82 23.27 -9.10
N LEU A 272 0.53 23.59 -9.33
CA LEU A 272 0.08 24.21 -10.60
C LEU A 272 0.60 25.62 -10.81
N ALA A 273 1.01 26.29 -9.72
CA ALA A 273 1.65 27.61 -9.77
C ALA A 273 3.19 27.52 -9.78
N GLU A 274 3.76 26.34 -10.02
CA GLU A 274 5.21 26.06 -10.02
C GLU A 274 5.89 26.45 -8.70
N ARG A 275 5.16 26.36 -7.58
CA ARG A 275 5.69 26.55 -6.23
C ARG A 275 5.77 25.20 -5.49
N ALA A 276 6.56 25.18 -4.41
CA ALA A 276 6.78 23.97 -3.63
C ALA A 276 5.51 23.54 -2.88
N PRO A 277 5.00 22.30 -3.09
CA PRO A 277 3.91 21.75 -2.27
C PRO A 277 4.20 21.79 -0.77
N ALA A 278 5.47 21.77 -0.37
CA ALA A 278 5.94 21.89 1.02
C ALA A 278 5.52 23.20 1.73
N ASN A 279 5.10 24.23 0.99
CA ASN A 279 4.49 25.46 1.56
C ASN A 279 3.23 25.13 2.38
N VAL A 280 2.64 23.96 2.21
CA VAL A 280 1.51 23.47 3.02
C VAL A 280 1.85 23.41 4.51
N MET A 281 3.11 23.22 4.89
CA MET A 281 3.52 23.15 6.30
C MET A 281 3.24 24.46 7.05
N GLU A 282 3.58 25.59 6.45
CA GLU A 282 3.30 26.92 7.02
C GLU A 282 1.80 27.18 7.09
N TRP A 283 1.10 26.97 5.99
CA TRP A 283 -0.35 27.12 5.92
C TRP A 283 -1.11 26.23 6.92
N ALA A 284 -0.66 24.99 7.13
CA ALA A 284 -1.25 24.06 8.09
C ALA A 284 -1.05 24.51 9.54
N ARG A 285 0.14 25.00 9.88
CA ARG A 285 0.45 25.56 11.21
C ARG A 285 -0.41 26.79 11.53
N GLU A 286 -0.61 27.68 10.57
CA GLU A 286 -1.48 28.86 10.73
C GLU A 286 -2.94 28.49 11.01
N ARG A 287 -3.45 27.43 10.38
CA ARG A 287 -4.83 26.95 10.59
C ARG A 287 -5.03 26.29 11.95
N ARG A 288 -4.00 25.61 12.47
CA ARG A 288 -4.06 24.96 13.78
C ARG A 288 -4.04 25.95 14.94
N ASN A 289 -3.54 27.16 14.71
CA ASN A 289 -3.45 28.24 15.71
C ASN A 289 -4.70 29.15 15.72
N LYS A 290 -5.66 28.92 14.85
CA LYS A 290 -6.96 29.63 14.80
C LYS A 290 -8.06 28.77 15.39
#